data_d51681d2e2ef876f532d7969fad05012
#
_entry.id   d51681d2e2ef876f532d7969fad05012
#
_cell.length_a   1.000
_cell.length_b   1.000
_cell.length_c   1.000
_cell.angle_alpha   90.00
_cell.angle_beta   90.00
_cell.angle_gamma   90.00
#
_symmetry.space_group_name_H-M   'P 1'
#
loop_
_entity.id
_entity.type
_entity.pdbx_description
1 polymer ?
#
loop_
_entity_poly.entity_id
_entity_poly.type
_entity_poly.pdbx_seq_one_letter_code
_entity_poly.pdbx_strand_id
1 'polypeptide(L)'
;MNKPSLPTDPHRLDAQAIPRLKEVAAEFAYFSSVAGEKNDVEEARASILISILANAVDVPQVDFITPKSQQRADAFAAHLVWLSEASLLPGRSYLLKAGAQMVGAMVTELKYRLDINTLEHLAAKELHRNEVAFVNIATVEPINFDSYEENSVTGGFMLIERHSNATVAAGMIRFGLRRAANTHFQSFEVTKTARARLNGQKPVLLWFTGLSGAGKSTIADNLERKLHALGKRTFVLDGDNIRHGLNRDLGFTEADRVENIRRVAEVAKLFVDAGLITMVAFISPFRAEREIARELVGPDEFVEIFVDTPLEICEQRDPKGLYRKARRGELRNFTGLDSPYEPPESPELILDARSEPAEDLADHVIAFLRQHGMLA
;
A
#
# COMPACT_ATOMS: atom_id res chain seq x y z
N MET A 1 -0.80 54.52 -2.02
CA MET A 1 -0.24 53.35 -1.30
C MET A 1 -0.54 52.12 -2.11
N ASN A 2 0.46 51.66 -2.87
CA ASN A 2 0.32 50.50 -3.76
C ASN A 2 0.29 49.22 -2.92
N LYS A 3 -0.76 48.40 -3.08
CA LYS A 3 -0.77 47.04 -2.61
C LYS A 3 0.26 46.22 -3.43
N PRO A 4 1.14 45.40 -2.82
CA PRO A 4 1.99 44.50 -3.58
C PRO A 4 1.10 43.48 -4.31
N SER A 5 1.36 43.33 -5.59
CA SER A 5 0.73 42.27 -6.39
C SER A 5 1.19 40.92 -5.89
N LEU A 6 0.25 40.03 -5.62
CA LEU A 6 0.52 38.60 -5.32
C LEU A 6 1.30 37.98 -6.49
N PRO A 7 2.28 37.12 -6.22
CA PRO A 7 3.00 36.41 -7.26
C PRO A 7 2.03 35.53 -8.06
N THR A 8 2.14 35.61 -9.38
CA THR A 8 1.24 34.98 -10.36
C THR A 8 1.50 33.47 -10.53
N ASP A 9 2.46 32.90 -9.80
CA ASP A 9 2.79 31.49 -9.83
C ASP A 9 2.78 30.91 -8.41
N PRO A 10 1.78 30.10 -8.03
CA PRO A 10 1.69 29.49 -6.68
C PRO A 10 2.76 28.44 -6.42
N HIS A 11 3.62 28.14 -7.39
CA HIS A 11 4.69 27.11 -7.26
C HIS A 11 6.09 27.71 -7.08
N ARG A 12 6.23 29.04 -7.02
CA ARG A 12 7.53 29.68 -6.88
C ARG A 12 7.82 30.01 -5.41
N LEU A 13 8.79 29.29 -4.83
CA LEU A 13 9.36 29.62 -3.51
C LEU A 13 10.23 30.89 -3.63
N ASP A 14 10.14 31.74 -2.60
CA ASP A 14 10.93 32.99 -2.57
C ASP A 14 12.43 32.66 -2.43
N ALA A 15 13.27 33.42 -3.18
CA ALA A 15 14.73 33.27 -3.16
C ALA A 15 15.37 33.47 -1.76
N GLN A 16 14.65 34.07 -0.82
CA GLN A 16 15.08 34.22 0.56
C GLN A 16 14.89 32.95 1.42
N ALA A 17 14.13 31.98 0.96
CA ALA A 17 13.93 30.69 1.65
C ALA A 17 15.15 29.76 1.55
N ILE A 18 15.97 29.90 0.51
CA ILE A 18 17.13 29.04 0.22
C ILE A 18 18.22 29.07 1.30
N PRO A 19 18.66 30.25 1.83
CA PRO A 19 19.62 30.30 2.93
C PRO A 19 19.10 29.63 4.21
N ARG A 20 17.83 29.84 4.53
CA ARG A 20 17.19 29.29 5.72
C ARG A 20 17.05 27.77 5.66
N LEU A 21 16.72 27.20 4.49
CA LEU A 21 16.69 25.75 4.28
C LEU A 21 18.09 25.12 4.45
N LYS A 22 19.15 25.79 4.03
CA LYS A 22 20.54 25.33 4.23
C LYS A 22 20.96 25.35 5.69
N GLU A 23 20.58 26.37 6.43
CA GLU A 23 20.88 26.54 7.85
C GLU A 23 20.20 25.44 8.68
N VAL A 24 18.96 25.16 8.39
CA VAL A 24 18.18 24.13 9.08
C VAL A 24 18.57 22.71 8.64
N ALA A 25 19.00 22.49 7.40
CA ALA A 25 19.59 21.22 6.98
C ALA A 25 20.92 20.93 7.72
N ALA A 26 21.71 21.98 8.05
CA ALA A 26 22.93 21.86 8.83
C ALA A 26 22.63 21.57 10.32
N GLU A 27 21.62 22.20 10.91
CA GLU A 27 21.13 21.87 12.26
C GLU A 27 20.62 20.42 12.33
N PHE A 28 19.92 19.96 11.29
CA PHE A 28 19.44 18.58 11.20
C PHE A 28 20.58 17.56 11.18
N ALA A 29 21.64 17.82 10.42
CA ALA A 29 22.84 16.97 10.38
C ALA A 29 23.52 16.89 11.76
N TYR A 30 23.54 17.99 12.51
CA TYR A 30 24.10 18.05 13.86
C TYR A 30 23.26 17.23 14.86
N PHE A 31 21.95 17.39 14.88
CA PHE A 31 21.07 16.62 15.77
C PHE A 31 21.05 15.12 15.44
N SER A 32 21.19 14.73 14.17
CA SER A 32 21.35 13.33 13.76
C SER A 32 22.60 12.67 14.32
N SER A 33 23.65 13.44 14.58
CA SER A 33 24.93 12.92 15.11
C SER A 33 24.96 12.78 16.63
N VAL A 34 24.07 13.46 17.36
CA VAL A 34 24.10 13.56 18.83
C VAL A 34 23.09 12.63 19.51
N ALA A 35 22.08 12.13 18.81
CA ALA A 35 20.96 11.43 19.41
C ALA A 35 21.11 9.90 19.36
N GLY A 36 21.31 9.30 20.53
CA GLY A 36 21.56 7.86 20.73
C GLY A 36 20.34 6.99 21.08
N GLU A 37 19.10 7.53 21.13
CA GLU A 37 17.89 6.76 21.46
C GLU A 37 16.82 6.87 20.37
N LYS A 38 16.29 5.70 19.95
CA LYS A 38 15.63 5.53 18.65
C LYS A 38 14.23 6.16 18.47
N ASN A 39 13.42 6.33 19.49
CA ASN A 39 12.00 6.74 19.32
C ASN A 39 11.78 8.25 19.45
N ASP A 40 12.39 8.91 20.42
CA ASP A 40 12.23 10.37 20.62
C ASP A 40 12.88 11.20 19.50
N VAL A 41 13.87 10.61 18.84
CA VAL A 41 14.63 11.24 17.74
C VAL A 41 13.82 11.30 16.44
N GLU A 42 13.02 10.29 16.14
CA GLU A 42 12.20 10.28 14.90
C GLU A 42 11.03 11.27 15.02
N GLU A 43 10.45 11.39 16.21
CA GLU A 43 9.39 12.35 16.46
C GLU A 43 9.92 13.80 16.46
N ALA A 44 11.12 14.03 17.01
CA ALA A 44 11.83 15.30 16.93
C ALA A 44 12.24 15.63 15.49
N ARG A 45 12.71 14.66 14.71
CA ARG A 45 13.03 14.80 13.29
C ARG A 45 11.82 15.18 12.45
N ALA A 46 10.69 14.49 12.63
CA ALA A 46 9.45 14.81 11.94
C ALA A 46 8.98 16.24 12.28
N SER A 47 9.05 16.63 13.56
CA SER A 47 8.68 17.97 14.03
C SER A 47 9.58 19.06 13.45
N ILE A 48 10.89 18.82 13.38
CA ILE A 48 11.87 19.76 12.79
C ILE A 48 11.64 19.90 11.29
N LEU A 49 11.46 18.80 10.57
CA LEU A 49 11.21 18.83 9.12
C LEU A 49 9.87 19.51 8.78
N ILE A 50 8.83 19.30 9.59
CA ILE A 50 7.57 20.02 9.46
C ILE A 50 7.78 21.52 9.71
N SER A 51 8.59 21.88 10.71
CA SER A 51 8.95 23.27 11.00
C SER A 51 9.77 23.92 9.89
N ILE A 52 10.67 23.17 9.24
CA ILE A 52 11.46 23.61 8.09
C ILE A 52 10.56 23.91 6.89
N LEU A 53 9.69 22.96 6.55
CA LEU A 53 8.76 23.13 5.44
C LEU A 53 7.78 24.29 5.71
N ALA A 54 7.33 24.44 6.96
CA ALA A 54 6.47 25.57 7.38
C ALA A 54 7.18 26.92 7.26
N ASN A 55 8.47 27.00 7.59
CA ASN A 55 9.26 28.23 7.48
C ASN A 55 9.78 28.52 6.08
N ALA A 56 9.84 27.51 5.21
CA ALA A 56 10.20 27.67 3.79
C ALA A 56 9.03 28.23 2.96
N VAL A 57 7.82 28.04 3.44
CA VAL A 57 6.59 28.66 2.90
C VAL A 57 6.26 29.78 3.89
N ASP A 58 6.41 31.03 3.50
CA ASP A 58 6.14 32.21 4.35
C ASP A 58 4.68 32.13 4.86
N VAL A 59 4.49 31.49 6.02
CA VAL A 59 3.18 31.37 6.68
C VAL A 59 3.08 32.54 7.67
N PRO A 60 2.19 33.51 7.43
CA PRO A 60 1.93 34.55 8.42
C PRO A 60 1.49 33.90 9.72
N GLN A 61 2.03 34.32 10.87
CA GLN A 61 1.47 33.97 12.19
C GLN A 61 0.02 34.41 12.20
N VAL A 62 -0.89 33.45 12.18
CA VAL A 62 -2.33 33.73 12.20
C VAL A 62 -2.79 33.65 13.63
N ASP A 63 -3.29 34.77 14.15
CA ASP A 63 -4.08 34.84 15.37
C ASP A 63 -5.24 33.84 15.31
N PHE A 64 -5.60 33.28 16.46
CA PHE A 64 -6.72 32.34 16.62
C PHE A 64 -8.00 32.84 15.92
N ILE A 65 -8.23 32.38 14.72
CA ILE A 65 -9.42 32.70 13.94
C ILE A 65 -10.42 31.55 14.12
N THR A 66 -11.67 31.91 14.35
CA THR A 66 -12.87 31.06 14.32
C THR A 66 -12.77 29.94 13.30
N PRO A 67 -13.10 28.67 13.64
CA PRO A 67 -12.92 27.53 12.76
C PRO A 67 -13.73 27.74 11.48
N LYS A 68 -13.05 28.05 10.36
CA LYS A 68 -13.57 27.74 9.04
C LYS A 68 -13.93 26.26 9.01
N SER A 69 -15.01 25.94 8.33
CA SER A 69 -15.43 24.53 8.21
C SER A 69 -14.28 23.67 7.67
N GLN A 70 -13.77 22.75 8.48
CA GLN A 70 -12.76 21.79 8.08
C GLN A 70 -13.16 21.10 6.77
N GLN A 71 -12.21 20.93 5.87
CA GLN A 71 -12.43 20.12 4.67
C GLN A 71 -12.53 18.65 5.07
N ARG A 72 -13.40 17.91 4.40
CA ARG A 72 -13.52 16.47 4.55
C ARG A 72 -13.30 15.80 3.21
N ALA A 73 -12.27 14.99 3.10
CA ALA A 73 -11.98 14.24 1.88
C ALA A 73 -11.25 12.93 2.19
N ASP A 74 -11.34 11.99 1.25
CA ASP A 74 -10.63 10.71 1.21
C ASP A 74 -9.41 10.73 0.30
N ALA A 75 -9.11 11.88 -0.30
CA ALA A 75 -7.92 12.08 -1.11
C ALA A 75 -7.47 13.55 -1.04
N PHE A 76 -6.17 13.75 -0.96
CA PHE A 76 -5.58 15.08 -0.86
C PHE A 76 -4.16 15.10 -1.46
N ALA A 77 -3.71 16.30 -1.84
CA ALA A 77 -2.34 16.56 -2.25
C ALA A 77 -1.54 17.12 -1.07
N ALA A 78 -0.30 16.68 -0.93
CA ALA A 78 0.54 17.03 0.20
C ALA A 78 2.02 17.10 -0.19
N HIS A 79 2.79 17.91 0.53
CA HIS A 79 4.24 17.72 0.61
C HIS A 79 4.55 16.64 1.63
N LEU A 80 5.53 15.80 1.31
CA LEU A 80 5.93 14.66 2.11
C LEU A 80 7.45 14.61 2.21
N VAL A 81 7.96 14.37 3.41
CA VAL A 81 9.37 14.01 3.65
C VAL A 81 9.43 12.53 3.99
N TRP A 82 10.27 11.80 3.28
CA TRP A 82 10.45 10.38 3.51
C TRP A 82 11.56 10.10 4.52
N LEU A 83 11.31 9.30 5.56
CA LEU A 83 12.20 9.08 6.69
C LEU A 83 12.77 7.66 6.74
N SER A 84 12.12 6.69 6.06
CA SER A 84 12.52 5.29 6.09
C SER A 84 13.71 4.99 5.18
N GLU A 85 14.50 3.97 5.52
CA GLU A 85 15.57 3.43 4.66
C GLU A 85 15.00 2.73 3.41
N ALA A 86 13.84 2.06 3.56
CA ALA A 86 13.12 1.51 2.41
C ALA A 86 12.49 2.63 1.60
N SER A 87 12.61 2.57 0.27
CA SER A 87 12.04 3.59 -0.62
C SER A 87 10.52 3.65 -0.53
N LEU A 88 9.97 4.86 -0.61
CA LEU A 88 8.54 5.05 -0.84
C LEU A 88 8.18 4.58 -2.24
N LEU A 89 7.24 3.64 -2.31
CA LEU A 89 6.64 3.19 -3.57
C LEU A 89 5.15 3.55 -3.57
N PRO A 90 4.64 4.24 -4.61
CA PRO A 90 3.21 4.46 -4.75
C PRO A 90 2.42 3.16 -4.70
N GLY A 91 1.24 3.19 -4.08
CA GLY A 91 0.37 2.02 -3.92
C GLY A 91 0.59 1.21 -2.64
N ARG A 92 1.68 1.40 -1.90
CA ARG A 92 1.86 0.80 -0.57
C ARG A 92 0.90 1.39 0.45
N SER A 93 0.42 0.52 1.36
CA SER A 93 -0.46 0.89 2.45
C SER A 93 0.32 1.28 3.70
N TYR A 94 -0.14 2.36 4.32
CA TYR A 94 0.36 2.91 5.57
C TYR A 94 -0.81 3.23 6.49
N LEU A 95 -0.55 3.47 7.76
CA LEU A 95 -1.47 4.19 8.64
C LEU A 95 -1.13 5.68 8.56
N LEU A 96 -2.13 6.49 8.31
CA LEU A 96 -2.01 7.95 8.36
C LEU A 96 -2.57 8.43 9.70
N LYS A 97 -1.74 9.18 10.44
CA LYS A 97 -2.15 9.86 11.68
C LYS A 97 -2.19 11.35 11.42
N ALA A 98 -3.38 11.95 11.53
CA ALA A 98 -3.62 13.39 11.43
C ALA A 98 -4.42 13.86 12.65
N GLY A 99 -3.76 14.57 13.56
CA GLY A 99 -4.33 14.91 14.86
C GLY A 99 -4.75 13.67 15.66
N ALA A 100 -6.03 13.58 16.00
CA ALA A 100 -6.61 12.43 16.70
C ALA A 100 -7.10 11.31 15.75
N GLN A 101 -7.09 11.54 14.43
CA GLN A 101 -7.57 10.57 13.44
C GLN A 101 -6.44 9.63 13.03
N MET A 102 -6.74 8.33 12.92
CA MET A 102 -5.84 7.32 12.39
C MET A 102 -6.61 6.46 11.39
N VAL A 103 -6.17 6.45 10.14
CA VAL A 103 -6.85 5.77 9.03
C VAL A 103 -5.85 5.06 8.12
N GLY A 104 -6.28 4.02 7.43
CA GLY A 104 -5.51 3.42 6.36
C GLY A 104 -5.31 4.43 5.22
N ALA A 105 -4.09 4.51 4.68
CA ALA A 105 -3.75 5.43 3.61
C ALA A 105 -2.74 4.83 2.64
N MET A 106 -2.72 5.35 1.42
CA MET A 106 -1.69 5.05 0.45
C MET A 106 -1.27 6.30 -0.32
N VAL A 107 -0.01 6.38 -0.69
CA VAL A 107 0.45 7.36 -1.69
C VAL A 107 0.05 6.83 -3.06
N THR A 108 -0.90 7.49 -3.70
CA THR A 108 -1.42 7.05 -5.00
C THR A 108 -0.57 7.52 -6.17
N GLU A 109 0.12 8.64 -6.00
CA GLU A 109 0.95 9.21 -7.05
C GLU A 109 2.06 10.08 -6.45
N LEU A 110 3.27 9.91 -6.94
CA LEU A 110 4.39 10.80 -6.70
C LEU A 110 4.46 11.76 -7.89
N LYS A 111 4.07 13.03 -7.67
CA LYS A 111 4.00 14.05 -8.73
C LYS A 111 5.38 14.49 -9.15
N TYR A 112 6.21 14.85 -8.18
CA TYR A 112 7.60 15.25 -8.36
C TYR A 112 8.36 15.15 -7.04
N ARG A 113 9.65 14.94 -7.13
CA ARG A 113 10.60 15.13 -6.05
C ARG A 113 11.12 16.56 -6.08
N LEU A 114 11.26 17.18 -4.93
CA LEU A 114 11.85 18.51 -4.79
C LEU A 114 13.36 18.38 -4.53
N ASP A 115 14.19 19.01 -5.34
CA ASP A 115 15.59 19.20 -5.00
C ASP A 115 15.69 20.30 -3.94
N ILE A 116 16.13 19.95 -2.73
CA ILE A 116 16.20 20.88 -1.59
C ILE A 116 17.23 21.99 -1.76
N ASN A 117 18.17 21.86 -2.71
CA ASN A 117 19.21 22.87 -2.97
C ASN A 117 18.80 23.85 -4.05
N THR A 118 18.18 23.37 -5.11
CA THR A 118 17.78 24.19 -6.28
C THR A 118 16.31 24.54 -6.27
N LEU A 119 15.49 23.83 -5.47
CA LEU A 119 14.04 23.89 -5.44
C LEU A 119 13.37 23.48 -6.77
N GLU A 120 14.11 22.77 -7.61
CA GLU A 120 13.60 22.27 -8.88
C GLU A 120 12.73 21.04 -8.68
N HIS A 121 11.71 20.91 -9.53
CA HIS A 121 10.83 19.76 -9.58
C HIS A 121 11.44 18.67 -10.46
N LEU A 122 11.82 17.56 -9.86
CA LEU A 122 12.42 16.42 -10.54
C LEU A 122 11.40 15.28 -10.70
N ALA A 123 11.35 14.69 -11.88
CA ALA A 123 10.54 13.48 -12.09
C ALA A 123 11.13 12.34 -11.27
N ALA A 124 10.29 11.66 -10.47
CA ALA A 124 10.69 10.50 -9.68
C ALA A 124 9.55 9.47 -9.64
N LYS A 125 9.93 8.19 -9.57
CA LYS A 125 8.99 7.07 -9.42
C LYS A 125 9.01 6.49 -8.00
N GLU A 126 10.04 6.78 -7.26
CA GLU A 126 10.27 6.38 -5.87
C GLU A 126 10.91 7.54 -5.11
N LEU A 127 10.85 7.50 -3.79
CA LEU A 127 11.42 8.51 -2.92
C LEU A 127 12.32 7.81 -1.90
N HIS A 128 13.55 8.27 -1.79
CA HIS A 128 14.51 7.74 -0.84
C HIS A 128 14.52 8.55 0.46
N ARG A 129 15.19 8.01 1.46
CA ARG A 129 15.31 8.66 2.77
C ARG A 129 15.82 10.09 2.66
N ASN A 130 15.20 11.00 3.42
CA ASN A 130 15.45 12.44 3.48
C ASN A 130 15.14 13.20 2.19
N GLU A 131 14.44 12.58 1.25
CA GLU A 131 13.93 13.27 0.08
C GLU A 131 12.55 13.86 0.34
N VAL A 132 12.28 14.99 -0.30
CA VAL A 132 10.99 15.70 -0.23
C VAL A 132 10.26 15.55 -1.55
N ALA A 133 8.97 15.28 -1.50
CA ALA A 133 8.14 15.16 -2.70
C ALA A 133 6.77 15.81 -2.53
N PHE A 134 6.15 16.11 -3.66
CA PHE A 134 4.73 16.43 -3.74
C PHE A 134 3.97 15.20 -4.22
N VAL A 135 3.00 14.77 -3.43
CA VAL A 135 2.33 13.49 -3.60
C VAL A 135 0.81 13.65 -3.53
N ASN A 136 0.11 12.70 -4.15
CA ASN A 136 -1.31 12.47 -3.90
C ASN A 136 -1.45 11.29 -2.93
N ILE A 137 -2.28 11.49 -1.92
CA ILE A 137 -2.60 10.47 -0.91
C ILE A 137 -4.09 10.18 -0.95
N ALA A 138 -4.44 8.89 -0.88
CA ALA A 138 -5.81 8.45 -0.65
C ALA A 138 -5.90 7.74 0.70
N THR A 139 -7.02 7.93 1.39
CA THR A 139 -7.36 7.27 2.66
C THR A 139 -8.55 6.34 2.48
N VAL A 140 -8.60 5.29 3.31
CA VAL A 140 -9.71 4.32 3.29
C VAL A 140 -11.03 5.00 3.70
N GLU A 141 -10.94 5.91 4.68
CA GLU A 141 -12.07 6.71 5.16
C GLU A 141 -11.77 8.20 5.01
N PRO A 142 -12.78 9.04 4.75
CA PRO A 142 -12.57 10.48 4.68
C PRO A 142 -12.11 11.05 6.02
N ILE A 143 -11.05 11.85 6.00
CA ILE A 143 -10.55 12.58 7.16
C ILE A 143 -10.97 14.05 7.14
N ASN A 144 -11.04 14.65 8.31
CA ASN A 144 -11.23 16.09 8.47
C ASN A 144 -9.86 16.75 8.60
N PHE A 145 -9.60 17.78 7.81
CA PHE A 145 -8.33 18.50 7.80
C PHE A 145 -8.51 19.95 7.34
N ASP A 146 -7.52 20.76 7.63
CA ASP A 146 -7.29 22.06 7.01
C ASP A 146 -6.06 22.00 6.13
N SER A 147 -5.84 22.98 5.25
CA SER A 147 -4.51 23.10 4.64
C SER A 147 -3.48 23.42 5.74
N TYR A 148 -2.27 22.93 5.59
CA TYR A 148 -1.20 23.19 6.57
C TYR A 148 -0.94 24.70 6.73
N GLU A 149 -1.12 25.49 5.68
CA GLU A 149 -0.99 26.94 5.71
C GLU A 149 -2.06 27.63 6.56
N GLU A 150 -3.28 27.05 6.60
CA GLU A 150 -4.37 27.59 7.41
C GLU A 150 -4.27 27.13 8.87
N ASN A 151 -3.89 25.87 9.09
CA ASN A 151 -3.77 25.28 10.42
C ASN A 151 -2.75 24.14 10.43
N SER A 152 -1.58 24.37 10.99
CA SER A 152 -0.49 23.37 11.03
C SER A 152 -0.83 22.14 11.88
N VAL A 153 -1.73 22.25 12.86
CA VAL A 153 -2.10 21.14 13.75
C VAL A 153 -3.00 20.14 13.02
N THR A 154 -3.95 20.61 12.24
CA THR A 154 -4.91 19.76 11.52
C THR A 154 -4.51 19.49 10.08
N GLY A 155 -3.56 20.27 9.54
CA GLY A 155 -3.00 20.10 8.21
C GLY A 155 -1.71 19.27 8.17
N GLY A 156 -1.12 18.96 9.34
CA GLY A 156 0.03 18.08 9.47
C GLY A 156 -0.38 16.61 9.63
N PHE A 157 0.41 15.69 9.08
CA PHE A 157 0.18 14.26 9.24
C PHE A 157 1.49 13.46 9.27
N MET A 158 1.41 12.23 9.76
CA MET A 158 2.49 11.24 9.71
C MET A 158 1.98 9.99 9.00
N LEU A 159 2.89 9.33 8.26
CA LEU A 159 2.68 7.97 7.76
C LEU A 159 3.44 7.00 8.65
N ILE A 160 2.76 5.95 9.06
CA ILE A 160 3.27 4.91 9.96
C ILE A 160 3.22 3.58 9.20
N GLU A 161 4.30 2.85 9.23
CA GLU A 161 4.34 1.50 8.67
C GLU A 161 3.58 0.54 9.60
N ARG A 162 2.73 -0.31 9.02
CA ARG A 162 1.77 -1.14 9.77
C ARG A 162 2.41 -2.22 10.64
N HIS A 163 3.51 -2.81 10.18
CA HIS A 163 4.16 -3.93 10.91
C HIS A 163 5.12 -3.47 11.98
N SER A 164 5.99 -2.51 11.64
CA SER A 164 7.01 -2.00 12.56
C SER A 164 6.48 -0.93 13.50
N ASN A 165 5.31 -0.35 13.20
CA ASN A 165 4.78 0.87 13.83
C ASN A 165 5.75 2.07 13.79
N ALA A 166 6.73 2.01 12.87
CA ALA A 166 7.69 3.09 12.70
C ALA A 166 7.09 4.23 11.87
N THR A 167 7.36 5.47 12.25
CA THR A 167 7.04 6.63 11.43
C THR A 167 7.95 6.65 10.21
N VAL A 168 7.38 6.50 9.02
CA VAL A 168 8.12 6.43 7.75
C VAL A 168 8.07 7.72 6.95
N ALA A 169 7.12 8.61 7.26
CA ALA A 169 7.05 9.92 6.64
C ALA A 169 6.32 10.94 7.53
N ALA A 170 6.62 12.21 7.28
CA ALA A 170 5.84 13.35 7.78
C ALA A 170 5.43 14.23 6.60
N GLY A 171 4.24 14.85 6.68
CA GLY A 171 3.76 15.65 5.57
C GLY A 171 2.80 16.77 5.96
N MET A 172 2.56 17.63 4.97
CA MET A 172 1.73 18.81 5.07
C MET A 172 0.68 18.78 3.97
N ILE A 173 -0.59 18.76 4.35
CA ILE A 173 -1.72 18.78 3.42
C ILE A 173 -1.80 20.16 2.77
N ARG A 174 -1.85 20.20 1.44
CA ARG A 174 -2.03 21.43 0.68
C ARG A 174 -3.50 21.71 0.36
N PHE A 175 -4.16 20.71 -0.18
CA PHE A 175 -5.60 20.81 -0.54
C PHE A 175 -6.20 19.42 -0.71
N GLY A 176 -7.51 19.33 -0.49
CA GLY A 176 -8.28 18.14 -0.80
C GLY A 176 -8.39 17.93 -2.32
N LEU A 177 -8.12 16.72 -2.76
CA LEU A 177 -8.38 16.33 -4.13
C LEU A 177 -9.89 16.06 -4.24
N ARG A 178 -10.57 16.82 -5.09
CA ARG A 178 -11.93 16.47 -5.48
C ARG A 178 -11.81 15.23 -6.39
N ARG A 179 -11.80 14.03 -5.81
CA ARG A 179 -12.26 12.88 -6.58
C ARG A 179 -13.65 13.27 -7.05
N ALA A 180 -13.83 13.32 -8.36
CA ALA A 180 -15.00 13.86 -9.02
C ALA A 180 -16.21 13.91 -8.09
N ALA A 181 -16.63 15.12 -7.66
CA ALA A 181 -17.76 15.32 -6.74
C ALA A 181 -19.06 14.65 -7.27
N ASN A 182 -18.97 14.05 -8.43
CA ASN A 182 -20.01 13.34 -9.17
C ASN A 182 -19.96 11.80 -8.99
N THR A 183 -18.96 11.23 -8.29
CA THR A 183 -18.98 9.79 -7.99
C THR A 183 -19.67 9.58 -6.65
N HIS A 184 -20.92 9.17 -6.69
CA HIS A 184 -21.68 8.72 -5.52
C HIS A 184 -21.66 7.20 -5.48
N PHE A 185 -21.44 6.62 -4.30
CA PHE A 185 -21.62 5.18 -4.12
C PHE A 185 -23.10 4.84 -4.37
N GLN A 186 -23.35 4.05 -5.42
CA GLN A 186 -24.68 3.60 -5.75
C GLN A 186 -25.00 2.34 -4.91
N SER A 187 -25.94 2.46 -4.02
CA SER A 187 -26.48 1.29 -3.31
C SER A 187 -27.43 0.52 -4.21
N PHE A 188 -27.18 -0.78 -4.38
CA PHE A 188 -28.06 -1.67 -5.15
C PHE A 188 -28.88 -2.55 -4.21
N GLU A 189 -30.13 -2.88 -4.61
CA GLU A 189 -31.02 -3.77 -3.85
C GLU A 189 -30.49 -5.20 -3.76
N VAL A 190 -29.81 -5.69 -4.82
CA VAL A 190 -29.17 -7.00 -4.82
C VAL A 190 -27.84 -6.92 -4.10
N THR A 191 -27.84 -7.25 -2.82
CA THR A 191 -26.67 -7.20 -1.94
C THR A 191 -25.78 -8.45 -2.07
N LYS A 192 -24.55 -8.39 -1.53
CA LYS A 192 -23.66 -9.55 -1.38
C LYS A 192 -24.37 -10.71 -0.65
N THR A 193 -25.08 -10.43 0.43
CA THR A 193 -25.84 -11.43 1.19
C THR A 193 -26.92 -12.08 0.35
N ALA A 194 -27.62 -11.33 -0.50
CA ALA A 194 -28.63 -11.88 -1.39
C ALA A 194 -28.00 -12.83 -2.43
N ARG A 195 -26.85 -12.45 -3.00
CA ARG A 195 -26.10 -13.30 -3.95
C ARG A 195 -25.54 -14.56 -3.27
N ALA A 196 -24.97 -14.43 -2.08
CA ALA A 196 -24.45 -15.55 -1.29
C ALA A 196 -25.56 -16.59 -1.00
N ARG A 197 -26.76 -16.11 -0.61
CA ARG A 197 -27.92 -16.98 -0.37
C ARG A 197 -28.35 -17.71 -1.65
N LEU A 198 -28.40 -17.00 -2.78
CA LEU A 198 -28.75 -17.59 -4.08
C LEU A 198 -27.74 -18.65 -4.51
N ASN A 199 -26.45 -18.39 -4.25
CA ASN A 199 -25.35 -19.31 -4.57
C ASN A 199 -25.26 -20.49 -3.58
N GLY A 200 -25.96 -20.46 -2.46
CA GLY A 200 -25.88 -21.50 -1.42
C GLY A 200 -24.47 -21.65 -0.82
N GLN A 201 -23.76 -20.55 -0.65
CA GLN A 201 -22.37 -20.55 -0.14
C GLN A 201 -22.02 -19.24 0.56
N LYS A 202 -21.03 -19.29 1.46
CA LYS A 202 -20.41 -18.12 2.05
C LYS A 202 -19.30 -17.63 1.11
N PRO A 203 -19.34 -16.37 0.65
CA PRO A 203 -18.25 -15.81 -0.15
C PRO A 203 -17.00 -15.65 0.72
N VAL A 204 -15.85 -15.97 0.14
CA VAL A 204 -14.55 -15.88 0.82
C VAL A 204 -13.45 -15.67 -0.20
N LEU A 205 -12.42 -14.92 0.19
CA LEU A 205 -11.19 -14.72 -0.54
C LEU A 205 -10.09 -15.61 0.03
N LEU A 206 -9.65 -16.59 -0.74
CA LEU A 206 -8.53 -17.48 -0.43
C LEU A 206 -7.28 -16.94 -1.10
N TRP A 207 -6.37 -16.39 -0.30
CA TRP A 207 -5.17 -15.74 -0.79
C TRP A 207 -3.94 -16.63 -0.62
N PHE A 208 -3.56 -17.33 -1.71
CA PHE A 208 -2.35 -18.16 -1.71
C PHE A 208 -1.12 -17.30 -1.94
N THR A 209 -0.18 -17.36 -1.01
CA THR A 209 1.14 -16.72 -1.10
C THR A 209 2.27 -17.73 -0.96
N GLY A 210 3.46 -17.40 -1.43
CA GLY A 210 4.65 -18.26 -1.41
C GLY A 210 5.54 -18.04 -2.63
N LEU A 211 6.73 -18.62 -2.65
CA LEU A 211 7.72 -18.47 -3.71
C LEU A 211 7.22 -18.96 -5.08
N SER A 212 7.87 -18.52 -6.15
CA SER A 212 7.67 -19.12 -7.47
C SER A 212 7.99 -20.62 -7.42
N GLY A 213 7.18 -21.47 -8.08
CA GLY A 213 7.39 -22.92 -8.01
C GLY A 213 6.94 -23.61 -6.71
N ALA A 214 6.39 -22.85 -5.73
CA ALA A 214 5.89 -23.44 -4.47
C ALA A 214 4.68 -24.36 -4.64
N GLY A 215 3.92 -24.23 -5.74
CA GLY A 215 2.76 -25.09 -6.02
C GLY A 215 1.41 -24.36 -5.93
N LYS A 216 1.37 -23.05 -5.65
CA LYS A 216 0.14 -22.25 -5.45
C LYS A 216 -0.93 -22.48 -6.50
N SER A 217 -0.61 -22.28 -7.78
CA SER A 217 -1.55 -22.41 -8.89
C SER A 217 -2.07 -23.84 -9.03
N THR A 218 -1.21 -24.84 -8.79
CA THR A 218 -1.61 -26.26 -8.86
C THR A 218 -2.55 -26.64 -7.71
N ILE A 219 -2.30 -26.13 -6.49
CA ILE A 219 -3.19 -26.35 -5.34
C ILE A 219 -4.53 -25.63 -5.57
N ALA A 220 -4.49 -24.38 -6.05
CA ALA A 220 -5.70 -23.61 -6.34
C ALA A 220 -6.56 -24.27 -7.42
N ASP A 221 -5.97 -24.81 -8.50
CA ASP A 221 -6.67 -25.56 -9.55
C ASP A 221 -7.34 -26.83 -9.00
N ASN A 222 -6.60 -27.63 -8.20
CA ASN A 222 -7.14 -28.82 -7.55
C ASN A 222 -8.30 -28.47 -6.63
N LEU A 223 -8.16 -27.41 -5.83
CA LEU A 223 -9.19 -26.92 -4.94
C LEU A 223 -10.43 -26.46 -5.73
N GLU A 224 -10.22 -25.68 -6.80
CA GLU A 224 -11.33 -25.23 -7.66
C GLU A 224 -12.12 -26.40 -8.23
N ARG A 225 -11.44 -27.42 -8.78
CA ARG A 225 -12.09 -28.62 -9.32
C ARG A 225 -12.93 -29.34 -8.25
N LYS A 226 -12.40 -29.49 -7.03
CA LYS A 226 -13.13 -30.12 -5.92
C LYS A 226 -14.33 -29.27 -5.48
N LEU A 227 -14.17 -27.98 -5.33
CA LEU A 227 -15.28 -27.06 -4.98
C LEU A 227 -16.36 -27.02 -6.08
N HIS A 228 -15.94 -27.02 -7.34
CA HIS A 228 -16.86 -27.09 -8.48
C HIS A 228 -17.66 -28.39 -8.48
N ALA A 229 -17.01 -29.54 -8.17
CA ALA A 229 -17.70 -30.83 -8.05
C ALA A 229 -18.72 -30.84 -6.87
N LEU A 230 -18.50 -30.01 -5.84
CA LEU A 230 -19.43 -29.77 -4.74
C LEU A 230 -20.54 -28.74 -5.11
N GLY A 231 -20.60 -28.29 -6.37
CA GLY A 231 -21.59 -27.33 -6.85
C GLY A 231 -21.34 -25.89 -6.40
N LYS A 232 -20.14 -25.57 -5.92
CA LYS A 232 -19.80 -24.21 -5.48
C LYS A 232 -19.42 -23.32 -6.67
N ARG A 233 -19.68 -22.02 -6.51
CA ARG A 233 -19.35 -20.97 -7.48
C ARG A 233 -17.99 -20.39 -7.14
N THR A 234 -17.00 -20.62 -7.99
CA THR A 234 -15.60 -20.30 -7.74
C THR A 234 -15.01 -19.46 -8.85
N PHE A 235 -13.90 -18.79 -8.58
CA PHE A 235 -13.04 -18.20 -9.60
C PHE A 235 -11.58 -18.13 -9.12
N VAL A 236 -10.63 -18.49 -10.00
CA VAL A 236 -9.19 -18.41 -9.73
C VAL A 236 -8.58 -17.22 -10.47
N LEU A 237 -7.95 -16.34 -9.72
CA LEU A 237 -7.10 -15.26 -10.21
C LEU A 237 -5.65 -15.73 -10.11
N ASP A 238 -5.09 -16.20 -11.22
CA ASP A 238 -3.69 -16.64 -11.30
C ASP A 238 -2.77 -15.52 -11.77
N GLY A 239 -1.58 -15.44 -11.17
CA GLY A 239 -0.63 -14.35 -11.41
C GLY A 239 -0.19 -14.20 -12.86
N ASP A 240 0.01 -15.29 -13.57
CA ASP A 240 0.42 -15.23 -14.99
C ASP A 240 -0.77 -14.84 -15.86
N ASN A 241 -1.94 -15.44 -15.63
CA ASN A 241 -3.15 -15.15 -16.41
C ASN A 241 -3.54 -13.68 -16.33
N ILE A 242 -3.48 -13.08 -15.12
CA ILE A 242 -3.80 -11.66 -14.92
C ILE A 242 -2.82 -10.75 -15.65
N ARG A 243 -1.54 -11.13 -15.75
CA ARG A 243 -0.53 -10.36 -16.50
C ARG A 243 -0.70 -10.40 -18.01
N HIS A 244 -1.43 -11.37 -18.55
CA HIS A 244 -1.80 -11.39 -19.97
C HIS A 244 -2.95 -10.43 -20.32
N GLY A 245 -3.72 -9.99 -19.34
CA GLY A 245 -4.89 -9.12 -19.51
C GLY A 245 -4.83 -7.85 -18.66
N LEU A 246 -5.41 -7.93 -17.47
CA LEU A 246 -5.63 -6.79 -16.56
C LEU A 246 -4.35 -6.01 -16.25
N ASN A 247 -3.24 -6.70 -16.06
CA ASN A 247 -1.96 -6.12 -15.62
C ASN A 247 -0.85 -6.26 -16.68
N ARG A 248 -1.21 -6.29 -17.97
CA ARG A 248 -0.25 -6.41 -19.08
C ARG A 248 0.68 -5.20 -19.22
N ASP A 249 0.30 -4.07 -18.65
CA ASP A 249 1.04 -2.81 -18.61
C ASP A 249 2.09 -2.76 -17.51
N LEU A 250 2.08 -3.73 -16.57
CA LEU A 250 2.99 -3.78 -15.44
C LEU A 250 4.17 -4.71 -15.69
N GLY A 251 5.37 -4.23 -15.31
CA GLY A 251 6.61 -5.01 -15.31
C GLY A 251 6.83 -5.79 -14.00
N PHE A 252 8.10 -5.90 -13.60
CA PHE A 252 8.54 -6.66 -12.42
C PHE A 252 9.33 -5.82 -11.40
N THR A 253 9.30 -4.49 -11.54
CA THR A 253 9.83 -3.61 -10.50
C THR A 253 9.01 -3.75 -9.21
N GLU A 254 9.54 -3.30 -8.09
CA GLU A 254 8.78 -3.33 -6.83
C GLU A 254 7.47 -2.54 -6.95
N ALA A 255 7.51 -1.34 -7.54
CA ALA A 255 6.32 -0.53 -7.79
C ALA A 255 5.27 -1.26 -8.65
N ASP A 256 5.70 -1.94 -9.73
CA ASP A 256 4.80 -2.74 -10.56
C ASP A 256 4.17 -3.90 -9.80
N ARG A 257 4.91 -4.52 -8.86
CA ARG A 257 4.39 -5.61 -8.02
C ARG A 257 3.35 -5.12 -7.04
N VAL A 258 3.60 -3.99 -6.37
CA VAL A 258 2.63 -3.35 -5.47
C VAL A 258 1.34 -3.03 -6.21
N GLU A 259 1.42 -2.37 -7.38
CA GLU A 259 0.25 -2.03 -8.19
C GLU A 259 -0.46 -3.28 -8.73
N ASN A 260 0.30 -4.33 -9.10
CA ASN A 260 -0.27 -5.60 -9.51
C ASN A 260 -1.14 -6.22 -8.42
N ILE A 261 -0.65 -6.27 -7.18
CA ILE A 261 -1.39 -6.82 -6.04
C ILE A 261 -2.61 -5.93 -5.71
N ARG A 262 -2.44 -4.61 -5.71
CA ARG A 262 -3.54 -3.68 -5.48
C ARG A 262 -4.70 -3.90 -6.46
N ARG A 263 -4.42 -3.98 -7.76
CA ARG A 263 -5.46 -4.22 -8.79
C ARG A 263 -6.14 -5.57 -8.61
N VAL A 264 -5.37 -6.60 -8.31
CA VAL A 264 -5.90 -7.96 -8.09
C VAL A 264 -6.79 -8.01 -6.86
N ALA A 265 -6.40 -7.35 -5.77
CA ALA A 265 -7.18 -7.28 -4.53
C ALA A 265 -8.55 -6.61 -4.76
N GLU A 266 -8.58 -5.50 -5.52
CA GLU A 266 -9.83 -4.82 -5.89
C GLU A 266 -10.74 -5.72 -6.74
N VAL A 267 -10.18 -6.43 -7.72
CA VAL A 267 -10.96 -7.37 -8.55
C VAL A 267 -11.46 -8.56 -7.72
N ALA A 268 -10.61 -9.11 -6.85
CA ALA A 268 -10.98 -10.19 -5.95
C ALA A 268 -12.15 -9.79 -5.02
N LYS A 269 -12.12 -8.56 -4.49
CA LYS A 269 -13.24 -7.99 -3.72
C LYS A 269 -14.53 -7.99 -4.51
N LEU A 270 -14.51 -7.58 -5.78
CA LEU A 270 -15.72 -7.59 -6.63
C LEU A 270 -16.28 -9.00 -6.81
N PHE A 271 -15.44 -10.03 -6.93
CA PHE A 271 -15.89 -11.42 -6.99
C PHE A 271 -16.47 -11.92 -5.66
N VAL A 272 -15.88 -11.53 -4.54
CA VAL A 272 -16.44 -11.81 -3.21
C VAL A 272 -17.79 -11.11 -3.05
N ASP A 273 -17.93 -9.86 -3.48
CA ASP A 273 -19.20 -9.12 -3.48
C ASP A 273 -20.23 -9.74 -4.45
N ALA A 274 -19.77 -10.44 -5.50
CA ALA A 274 -20.64 -11.25 -6.37
C ALA A 274 -21.10 -12.57 -5.72
N GLY A 275 -20.62 -12.90 -4.52
CA GLY A 275 -21.00 -14.10 -3.78
C GLY A 275 -20.17 -15.34 -4.11
N LEU A 276 -18.96 -15.17 -4.67
CA LEU A 276 -18.08 -16.26 -5.08
C LEU A 276 -17.08 -16.64 -3.98
N ILE A 277 -16.61 -17.88 -4.03
CA ILE A 277 -15.36 -18.31 -3.41
C ILE A 277 -14.26 -17.96 -4.39
N THR A 278 -13.44 -16.96 -4.05
CA THR A 278 -12.41 -16.43 -4.94
C THR A 278 -11.04 -16.88 -4.46
N MET A 279 -10.26 -17.42 -5.36
CA MET A 279 -8.88 -17.86 -5.09
C MET A 279 -7.92 -16.94 -5.80
N VAL A 280 -6.91 -16.43 -5.08
CA VAL A 280 -5.82 -15.63 -5.63
C VAL A 280 -4.53 -16.41 -5.46
N ALA A 281 -3.83 -16.73 -6.57
CA ALA A 281 -2.58 -17.50 -6.55
C ALA A 281 -1.42 -16.63 -7.05
N PHE A 282 -0.80 -15.89 -6.12
CA PHE A 282 0.27 -14.93 -6.41
C PHE A 282 1.45 -15.14 -5.47
N ILE A 283 2.65 -14.70 -5.89
CA ILE A 283 3.80 -14.66 -4.97
C ILE A 283 3.49 -13.70 -3.82
N SER A 284 2.95 -12.50 -4.12
CA SER A 284 2.61 -11.44 -3.15
C SER A 284 3.68 -11.30 -2.04
N PRO A 285 4.89 -10.84 -2.41
CA PRO A 285 6.07 -11.02 -1.58
C PRO A 285 6.07 -10.17 -0.31
N PHE A 286 5.30 -9.10 -0.25
CA PHE A 286 5.32 -8.16 0.86
C PHE A 286 4.06 -8.29 1.71
N ARG A 287 4.22 -8.26 3.03
CA ARG A 287 3.11 -8.36 4.00
C ARG A 287 2.12 -7.21 3.85
N ALA A 288 2.65 -6.00 3.64
CA ALA A 288 1.82 -4.80 3.51
C ALA A 288 0.79 -4.89 2.37
N GLU A 289 1.16 -5.50 1.22
CA GLU A 289 0.22 -5.66 0.11
C GLU A 289 -0.83 -6.75 0.38
N ARG A 290 -0.47 -7.82 1.10
CA ARG A 290 -1.45 -8.85 1.50
C ARG A 290 -2.45 -8.30 2.50
N GLU A 291 -1.99 -7.42 3.41
CA GLU A 291 -2.86 -6.74 4.35
C GLU A 291 -3.87 -5.80 3.66
N ILE A 292 -3.47 -5.11 2.58
CA ILE A 292 -4.42 -4.34 1.74
C ILE A 292 -5.56 -5.23 1.26
N ALA A 293 -5.23 -6.43 0.76
CA ALA A 293 -6.24 -7.36 0.27
C ALA A 293 -7.17 -7.84 1.40
N ARG A 294 -6.64 -8.07 2.60
CA ARG A 294 -7.39 -8.43 3.79
C ARG A 294 -8.38 -7.34 4.20
N GLU A 295 -7.95 -6.09 4.20
CA GLU A 295 -8.78 -4.94 4.60
C GLU A 295 -9.92 -4.62 3.62
N LEU A 296 -9.77 -5.01 2.35
CA LEU A 296 -10.79 -4.75 1.32
C LEU A 296 -12.05 -5.62 1.46
N VAL A 297 -11.95 -6.75 2.15
CA VAL A 297 -13.07 -7.67 2.37
C VAL A 297 -13.48 -7.69 3.85
N GLY A 298 -14.57 -8.35 4.18
CA GLY A 298 -15.02 -8.47 5.57
C GLY A 298 -14.04 -9.27 6.44
N PRO A 299 -14.05 -9.07 7.76
CA PRO A 299 -13.10 -9.69 8.68
C PRO A 299 -13.12 -11.22 8.66
N ASP A 300 -14.27 -11.84 8.32
CA ASP A 300 -14.43 -13.30 8.21
C ASP A 300 -14.42 -13.79 6.76
N GLU A 301 -13.98 -12.97 5.82
CA GLU A 301 -14.04 -13.25 4.39
C GLU A 301 -12.64 -13.37 3.75
N PHE A 302 -11.58 -13.31 4.54
CA PHE A 302 -10.20 -13.46 4.06
C PHE A 302 -9.53 -14.66 4.74
N VAL A 303 -8.85 -15.48 3.94
CA VAL A 303 -8.04 -16.60 4.41
C VAL A 303 -6.69 -16.52 3.71
N GLU A 304 -5.65 -16.17 4.45
CA GLU A 304 -4.27 -16.20 3.97
C GLU A 304 -3.74 -17.62 4.03
N ILE A 305 -3.35 -18.17 2.89
CA ILE A 305 -2.83 -19.53 2.77
C ILE A 305 -1.36 -19.44 2.36
N PHE A 306 -0.48 -19.75 3.30
CA PHE A 306 0.94 -19.80 3.05
C PHE A 306 1.36 -21.17 2.51
N VAL A 307 1.78 -21.20 1.25
CA VAL A 307 2.35 -22.41 0.63
C VAL A 307 3.84 -22.43 0.93
N ASP A 308 4.17 -23.07 2.07
CA ASP A 308 5.53 -23.15 2.60
C ASP A 308 6.35 -24.21 1.86
N THR A 309 7.17 -23.73 0.93
CA THR A 309 8.09 -24.58 0.16
C THR A 309 9.47 -23.95 0.22
N PRO A 310 10.50 -24.65 0.71
CA PRO A 310 11.87 -24.15 0.71
C PRO A 310 12.35 -23.73 -0.67
N LEU A 311 13.20 -22.70 -0.70
CA LEU A 311 13.73 -22.13 -1.93
C LEU A 311 14.40 -23.18 -2.81
N GLU A 312 15.17 -24.08 -2.20
CA GLU A 312 15.90 -25.15 -2.88
C GLU A 312 14.95 -26.10 -3.65
N ILE A 313 13.79 -26.39 -3.06
CA ILE A 313 12.77 -27.24 -3.70
C ILE A 313 12.06 -26.46 -4.82
N CYS A 314 11.77 -25.19 -4.60
CA CYS A 314 11.20 -24.33 -5.64
C CYS A 314 12.14 -24.20 -6.85
N GLU A 315 13.44 -24.04 -6.59
CA GLU A 315 14.49 -23.96 -7.60
C GLU A 315 14.69 -25.31 -8.36
N GLN A 316 14.62 -26.45 -7.65
CA GLN A 316 14.65 -27.76 -8.29
C GLN A 316 13.45 -28.00 -9.20
N ARG A 317 12.26 -27.60 -8.77
CA ARG A 317 11.04 -27.73 -9.57
C ARG A 317 11.10 -26.86 -10.82
N ASP A 318 11.48 -25.61 -10.69
CA ASP A 318 11.61 -24.55 -11.71
C ASP A 318 10.77 -24.79 -12.99
N PRO A 319 9.43 -24.93 -12.87
CA PRO A 319 8.57 -25.39 -13.98
C PRO A 319 8.59 -24.45 -15.20
N LYS A 320 8.97 -23.19 -14.99
CA LYS A 320 9.02 -22.14 -16.02
C LYS A 320 10.45 -21.77 -16.43
N GLY A 321 11.47 -22.38 -15.82
CA GLY A 321 12.87 -22.05 -16.05
C GLY A 321 13.30 -20.67 -15.55
N LEU A 322 12.52 -20.06 -14.64
CA LEU A 322 12.75 -18.69 -14.17
C LEU A 322 13.93 -18.62 -13.21
N TYR A 323 14.11 -19.61 -12.33
CA TYR A 323 15.27 -19.69 -11.44
C TYR A 323 16.57 -19.83 -12.22
N ARG A 324 16.58 -20.66 -13.24
CA ARG A 324 17.75 -20.81 -14.12
C ARG A 324 18.10 -19.52 -14.85
N LYS A 325 17.11 -18.75 -15.29
CA LYS A 325 17.32 -17.43 -15.91
C LYS A 325 17.84 -16.40 -14.89
N ALA A 326 17.26 -16.36 -13.69
CA ALA A 326 17.68 -15.46 -12.63
C ALA A 326 19.14 -15.76 -12.19
N ARG A 327 19.50 -17.02 -12.00
CA ARG A 327 20.88 -17.42 -11.65
C ARG A 327 21.90 -17.07 -12.76
N ARG A 328 21.47 -16.96 -14.02
CA ARG A 328 22.31 -16.48 -15.13
C ARG A 328 22.33 -14.95 -15.27
N GLY A 329 21.63 -14.22 -14.38
CA GLY A 329 21.53 -12.76 -14.47
C GLY A 329 20.64 -12.23 -15.60
N GLU A 330 19.87 -13.12 -16.27
CA GLU A 330 18.92 -12.77 -17.32
C GLU A 330 17.62 -12.16 -16.78
N LEU A 331 17.31 -12.39 -15.49
CA LEU A 331 16.19 -11.81 -14.77
C LEU A 331 16.72 -11.10 -13.53
N ARG A 332 16.27 -9.86 -13.33
CA ARG A 332 16.55 -9.05 -12.14
C ARG A 332 15.30 -8.96 -11.26
N ASN A 333 15.49 -8.64 -10.00
CA ASN A 333 14.40 -8.49 -9.01
C ASN A 333 13.57 -9.77 -8.86
N PHE A 334 14.21 -10.93 -8.89
CA PHE A 334 13.52 -12.21 -8.77
C PHE A 334 13.31 -12.57 -7.28
N THR A 335 12.05 -12.71 -6.87
CA THR A 335 11.69 -12.98 -5.48
C THR A 335 12.30 -14.27 -4.97
N GLY A 336 12.99 -14.20 -3.83
CA GLY A 336 13.69 -15.31 -3.20
C GLY A 336 15.16 -15.43 -3.59
N LEU A 337 15.66 -14.66 -4.58
CA LEU A 337 17.07 -14.59 -4.94
C LEU A 337 17.65 -13.21 -4.69
N ASP A 338 17.30 -12.23 -5.51
CA ASP A 338 17.77 -10.85 -5.46
C ASP A 338 16.68 -9.84 -5.02
N SER A 339 15.47 -10.33 -4.77
CA SER A 339 14.35 -9.58 -4.18
C SER A 339 13.77 -10.35 -3.00
N PRO A 340 13.42 -9.68 -1.89
CA PRO A 340 12.94 -10.34 -0.68
C PRO A 340 11.56 -10.98 -0.87
N TYR A 341 11.30 -11.99 -0.06
CA TYR A 341 9.97 -12.53 0.24
C TYR A 341 9.76 -12.46 1.75
N GLU A 342 8.70 -11.84 2.18
CA GLU A 342 8.29 -11.70 3.58
C GLU A 342 7.24 -12.77 3.91
N PRO A 343 7.60 -13.87 4.58
CA PRO A 343 6.60 -14.87 4.98
C PRO A 343 5.51 -14.25 5.84
N PRO A 344 4.25 -14.72 5.75
CA PRO A 344 3.18 -14.31 6.64
C PRO A 344 3.56 -14.56 8.10
N GLU A 345 3.15 -13.66 9.00
CA GLU A 345 3.37 -13.86 10.46
C GLU A 345 2.30 -14.72 11.08
N SER A 346 1.06 -14.58 10.64
CA SER A 346 -0.09 -15.28 11.22
C SER A 346 -1.10 -15.65 10.11
N PRO A 347 -0.70 -16.50 9.14
CA PRO A 347 -1.63 -16.96 8.11
C PRO A 347 -2.68 -17.88 8.74
N GLU A 348 -3.90 -17.86 8.21
CA GLU A 348 -4.97 -18.76 8.66
C GLU A 348 -4.66 -20.22 8.37
N LEU A 349 -3.88 -20.49 7.30
CA LEU A 349 -3.49 -21.85 6.94
C LEU A 349 -2.07 -21.88 6.39
N ILE A 350 -1.27 -22.85 6.87
CA ILE A 350 0.05 -23.15 6.32
C ILE A 350 -0.03 -24.53 5.64
N LEU A 351 0.41 -24.58 4.38
CA LEU A 351 0.49 -25.80 3.58
C LEU A 351 1.95 -26.18 3.35
N ASP A 352 2.39 -27.28 3.93
CA ASP A 352 3.72 -27.83 3.70
C ASP A 352 3.77 -28.58 2.37
N ALA A 353 4.19 -27.87 1.33
CA ALA A 353 4.23 -28.43 -0.03
C ALA A 353 5.59 -29.07 -0.40
N ARG A 354 6.39 -29.47 0.59
CA ARG A 354 7.68 -30.18 0.35
C ARG A 354 7.46 -31.56 -0.24
N SER A 355 6.56 -32.32 0.36
CA SER A 355 6.37 -33.74 0.07
C SER A 355 4.94 -34.16 -0.24
N GLU A 356 3.96 -33.34 0.16
CA GLU A 356 2.54 -33.65 -0.05
C GLU A 356 2.09 -33.31 -1.48
N PRO A 357 1.29 -34.18 -2.11
CA PRO A 357 0.65 -33.89 -3.37
C PRO A 357 -0.27 -32.68 -3.30
N ALA A 358 -0.34 -31.89 -4.36
CA ALA A 358 -1.22 -30.71 -4.41
C ALA A 358 -2.71 -31.04 -4.23
N GLU A 359 -3.10 -32.27 -4.54
CA GLU A 359 -4.47 -32.76 -4.34
C GLU A 359 -4.81 -32.91 -2.87
N ASP A 360 -3.90 -33.45 -2.05
CA ASP A 360 -4.08 -33.65 -0.62
C ASP A 360 -4.05 -32.28 0.10
N LEU A 361 -3.16 -31.37 -0.35
CA LEU A 361 -3.12 -30.00 0.16
C LEU A 361 -4.42 -29.24 -0.14
N ALA A 362 -5.08 -29.50 -1.26
CA ALA A 362 -6.41 -28.95 -1.55
C ALA A 362 -7.47 -29.51 -0.59
N ASP A 363 -7.37 -30.78 -0.17
CA ASP A 363 -8.26 -31.35 0.84
C ASP A 363 -8.07 -30.71 2.22
N HIS A 364 -6.83 -30.35 2.58
CA HIS A 364 -6.58 -29.59 3.81
C HIS A 364 -7.30 -28.24 3.78
N VAL A 365 -7.30 -27.52 2.65
CA VAL A 365 -8.05 -26.28 2.51
C VAL A 365 -9.56 -26.52 2.66
N ILE A 366 -10.10 -27.56 2.04
CA ILE A 366 -11.53 -27.91 2.16
C ILE A 366 -11.88 -28.24 3.61
N ALA A 367 -11.05 -29.01 4.30
CA ALA A 367 -11.23 -29.34 5.71
C ALA A 367 -11.24 -28.08 6.58
N PHE A 368 -10.28 -27.18 6.34
CA PHE A 368 -10.22 -25.87 7.01
C PHE A 368 -11.52 -25.06 6.79
N LEU A 369 -11.96 -24.93 5.55
CA LEU A 369 -13.18 -24.16 5.21
C LEU A 369 -14.44 -24.75 5.89
N ARG A 370 -14.54 -26.07 5.99
CA ARG A 370 -15.64 -26.76 6.71
C ARG A 370 -15.57 -26.51 8.19
N GLN A 371 -14.39 -26.65 8.80
CA GLN A 371 -14.17 -26.43 10.22
C GLN A 371 -14.57 -25.01 10.66
N HIS A 372 -14.34 -24.01 9.79
CA HIS A 372 -14.66 -22.62 10.08
C HIS A 372 -16.04 -22.17 9.56
N GLY A 373 -16.88 -23.12 9.14
CA GLY A 373 -18.25 -22.82 8.65
C GLY A 373 -18.30 -21.94 7.40
N MET A 374 -17.23 -21.96 6.59
CA MET A 374 -17.16 -21.28 5.30
C MET A 374 -17.65 -22.14 4.15
N LEU A 375 -17.64 -23.45 4.35
CA LEU A 375 -18.14 -24.47 3.42
C LEU A 375 -19.10 -25.39 4.18
N ALA A 376 -20.31 -25.55 3.63
CA ALA A 376 -21.32 -26.48 4.16
C ALA A 376 -21.05 -27.91 3.66
#